data_e60bd88d671fb4e5a1edfbc811976f31
#
_entry.id   e60bd88d671fb4e5a1edfbc811976f31
#
_cell.length_a   1.000
_cell.length_b   1.000
_cell.length_c   1.000
_cell.angle_alpha   90.00
_cell.angle_beta   90.00
_cell.angle_gamma   90.00
#
_symmetry.space_group_name_H-M   'P 1'
#
loop_
_entity.id
_entity.type
_entity.pdbx_description
1 polymer ?
#
loop_
_entity_poly.entity_id
_entity_poly.type
_entity_poly.pdbx_seq_one_letter_code
_entity_poly.pdbx_strand_id
1 'polypeptide(L)'
;MQLKTFVPDSAVPNDAPDRDDQSSSKVAQFPTQPSSRELNDRLLSDLIDAVKGILRKETSDRLRDVYIVGDIEKDTARSAIERLREMANENDRPITVYINSAGGNVTDGLAIHDTIRQIVHRNIEVTIIVQGMAYSMGSVVLQAASDRRRLALPHSWIMIHEPAKWAGWQSTSAAAQHLDRLKQMQKQIYEILSKRSGKPLQKIIRDTKRTDFYLDSKMALEYGLVDGIVEG
;
A
#
# COMPACT_ATOMS: atom_id res chain seq x y z
N MET A 1 -6.04 51.35 -6.40
CA MET A 1 -5.66 52.24 -7.50
C MET A 1 -6.54 51.88 -8.67
N GLN A 2 -7.74 52.41 -8.69
CA GLN A 2 -8.38 53.33 -9.64
C GLN A 2 -8.21 52.91 -11.09
N LEU A 3 -9.31 52.34 -11.68
CA LEU A 3 -10.27 53.03 -12.58
C LEU A 3 -9.67 53.68 -13.83
N LYS A 4 -10.15 53.30 -14.98
CA LYS A 4 -10.73 54.25 -15.95
C LYS A 4 -11.56 53.53 -17.02
N THR A 5 -12.84 53.84 -16.98
CA THR A 5 -13.84 53.84 -18.02
C THR A 5 -13.48 54.77 -19.20
N PHE A 6 -13.88 54.38 -20.40
CA PHE A 6 -14.05 55.35 -21.50
C PHE A 6 -15.19 54.92 -22.43
N VAL A 7 -16.21 55.77 -22.57
CA VAL A 7 -17.20 55.87 -23.64
C VAL A 7 -16.97 57.22 -24.31
N PRO A 8 -17.07 57.35 -25.62
CA PRO A 8 -18.11 58.13 -26.23
C PRO A 8 -18.63 57.54 -27.58
N ASP A 9 -19.79 57.68 -27.91
CA ASP A 9 -20.75 58.70 -28.36
C ASP A 9 -20.94 58.71 -29.89
N SER A 10 -22.20 58.57 -30.27
CA SER A 10 -23.00 59.07 -31.35
C SER A 10 -22.51 59.06 -32.83
N ALA A 11 -23.32 58.44 -33.68
CA ALA A 11 -24.05 59.11 -34.76
C ALA A 11 -24.89 58.10 -35.59
N VAL A 12 -26.18 58.37 -35.68
CA VAL A 12 -27.10 57.82 -36.70
C VAL A 12 -27.08 58.76 -37.91
N PRO A 13 -27.25 58.27 -39.18
CA PRO A 13 -28.54 58.45 -39.78
C PRO A 13 -29.04 57.28 -40.65
N ASN A 14 -30.39 57.23 -40.68
CA ASN A 14 -31.34 56.63 -41.63
C ASN A 14 -30.85 56.32 -43.05
N ASP A 15 -31.25 55.12 -43.50
CA ASP A 15 -32.09 54.96 -44.66
C ASP A 15 -32.60 53.50 -44.77
N ALA A 16 -33.93 53.32 -44.88
CA ALA A 16 -34.58 52.13 -45.30
C ALA A 16 -35.10 52.44 -46.74
N PRO A 17 -35.61 51.49 -47.51
CA PRO A 17 -35.95 50.08 -47.27
C PRO A 17 -35.53 49.16 -48.48
N ASP A 18 -35.43 47.87 -48.22
CA ASP A 18 -35.98 46.92 -49.20
C ASP A 18 -36.38 45.61 -48.50
N ARG A 19 -37.61 45.24 -48.80
CA ARG A 19 -38.21 43.97 -48.36
C ARG A 19 -37.76 42.88 -49.30
N ASP A 20 -37.13 41.85 -48.73
CA ASP A 20 -37.27 40.52 -49.31
C ASP A 20 -37.52 39.52 -48.19
N ASP A 21 -38.76 39.05 -48.27
CA ASP A 21 -39.37 38.01 -47.45
C ASP A 21 -38.74 36.65 -47.81
N GLN A 22 -37.97 36.12 -46.91
CA GLN A 22 -37.68 34.66 -46.81
C GLN A 22 -37.75 34.21 -45.38
N SER A 23 -38.95 33.99 -44.90
CA SER A 23 -39.25 33.27 -43.68
C SER A 23 -38.84 31.79 -43.83
N SER A 24 -37.59 31.44 -43.55
CA SER A 24 -37.25 30.06 -43.27
C SER A 24 -37.60 29.76 -41.81
N SER A 25 -38.78 29.19 -41.61
CA SER A 25 -39.21 28.64 -40.33
C SER A 25 -38.22 27.58 -39.87
N LYS A 26 -37.34 27.93 -38.90
CA LYS A 26 -36.61 26.94 -38.12
C LYS A 26 -37.62 26.16 -37.26
N VAL A 27 -38.06 25.02 -37.79
CA VAL A 27 -38.80 24.04 -37.01
C VAL A 27 -37.89 23.60 -35.89
N ALA A 28 -38.25 23.95 -34.66
CA ALA A 28 -37.60 23.45 -33.45
C ALA A 28 -37.72 21.92 -33.47
N GLN A 29 -36.60 21.23 -33.71
CA GLN A 29 -36.56 19.78 -33.55
C GLN A 29 -36.63 19.48 -32.05
N PHE A 30 -37.77 19.01 -31.59
CA PHE A 30 -37.93 18.44 -30.28
C PHE A 30 -37.01 17.20 -30.18
N PRO A 31 -36.27 17.00 -29.09
CA PRO A 31 -35.47 15.81 -28.94
C PRO A 31 -36.38 14.58 -28.99
N THR A 32 -36.10 13.69 -29.93
CA THR A 32 -36.84 12.43 -30.07
C THR A 32 -36.67 11.63 -28.78
N GLN A 33 -37.79 11.21 -28.19
CA GLN A 33 -37.75 10.33 -27.03
C GLN A 33 -37.05 9.01 -27.42
N PRO A 34 -36.21 8.46 -26.54
CA PRO A 34 -35.52 7.21 -26.83
C PRO A 34 -36.55 6.10 -27.05
N SER A 35 -36.29 5.23 -28.00
CA SER A 35 -37.14 4.07 -28.25
C SER A 35 -37.20 3.15 -27.05
N SER A 36 -38.27 2.39 -26.89
CA SER A 36 -38.41 1.42 -25.79
C SER A 36 -37.25 0.43 -25.75
N ARG A 37 -36.59 0.14 -26.86
CA ARG A 37 -35.41 -0.73 -26.95
C ARG A 37 -34.18 -0.05 -26.38
N GLU A 38 -33.93 1.21 -26.71
CA GLU A 38 -32.81 1.99 -26.17
C GLU A 38 -32.97 2.22 -24.68
N LEU A 39 -34.21 2.38 -24.20
CA LEU A 39 -34.47 2.50 -22.74
C LEU A 39 -34.17 1.19 -22.00
N ASN A 40 -34.59 0.06 -22.57
CA ASN A 40 -34.32 -1.26 -22.01
C ASN A 40 -32.83 -1.60 -22.01
N ASP A 41 -32.10 -1.27 -23.07
CA ASP A 41 -30.67 -1.50 -23.19
C ASP A 41 -29.90 -0.65 -22.16
N ARG A 42 -30.31 0.60 -21.90
CA ARG A 42 -29.74 1.45 -20.84
C ARG A 42 -30.02 0.89 -19.43
N LEU A 43 -31.27 0.53 -19.14
CA LEU A 43 -31.65 -0.07 -17.87
C LEU A 43 -30.90 -1.37 -17.60
N LEU A 44 -30.70 -2.20 -18.63
CA LEU A 44 -29.94 -3.44 -18.50
C LEU A 44 -28.45 -3.16 -18.23
N SER A 45 -27.87 -2.18 -18.92
CA SER A 45 -26.49 -1.75 -18.66
C SER A 45 -26.30 -1.23 -17.24
N ASP A 46 -27.20 -0.35 -16.79
CA ASP A 46 -27.16 0.22 -15.43
C ASP A 46 -27.33 -0.87 -14.36
N LEU A 47 -28.21 -1.84 -14.60
CA LEU A 47 -28.39 -2.98 -13.70
C LEU A 47 -27.14 -3.88 -13.64
N ILE A 48 -26.53 -4.16 -14.79
CA ILE A 48 -25.29 -4.94 -14.86
C ILE A 48 -24.17 -4.23 -14.10
N ASP A 49 -24.03 -2.93 -14.24
CA ASP A 49 -23.00 -2.15 -13.55
C ASP A 49 -23.28 -2.04 -12.05
N ALA A 50 -24.53 -1.92 -11.63
CA ALA A 50 -24.93 -1.99 -10.24
C ALA A 50 -24.63 -3.37 -9.62
N VAL A 51 -24.97 -4.46 -10.31
CA VAL A 51 -24.66 -5.83 -9.86
C VAL A 51 -23.15 -6.07 -9.78
N LYS A 52 -22.38 -5.62 -10.80
CA LYS A 52 -20.91 -5.68 -10.75
C LYS A 52 -20.36 -4.86 -9.58
N GLY A 53 -20.95 -3.71 -9.29
CA GLY A 53 -20.58 -2.88 -8.13
C GLY A 53 -20.82 -3.60 -6.80
N ILE A 54 -21.99 -4.24 -6.64
CA ILE A 54 -22.34 -5.02 -5.45
C ILE A 54 -21.39 -6.23 -5.29
N LEU A 55 -21.20 -7.00 -6.38
CA LEU A 55 -20.30 -8.17 -6.35
C LEU A 55 -18.84 -7.77 -6.06
N ARG A 56 -18.35 -6.64 -6.62
CA ARG A 56 -17.03 -6.10 -6.29
C ARG A 56 -16.94 -5.70 -4.82
N LYS A 57 -17.98 -5.08 -4.27
CA LYS A 57 -18.02 -4.66 -2.87
C LYS A 57 -17.99 -5.87 -1.92
N GLU A 58 -18.81 -6.90 -2.17
CA GLU A 58 -18.82 -8.13 -1.37
C GLU A 58 -17.51 -8.92 -1.47
N THR A 59 -16.91 -8.99 -2.67
CA THR A 59 -15.62 -9.66 -2.88
C THR A 59 -14.48 -8.87 -2.25
N SER A 60 -14.52 -7.54 -2.36
CA SER A 60 -13.54 -6.64 -1.74
C SER A 60 -13.58 -6.70 -0.22
N ASP A 61 -14.76 -6.85 0.40
CA ASP A 61 -14.90 -6.96 1.85
C ASP A 61 -14.29 -8.25 2.42
N ARG A 62 -14.20 -9.32 1.62
CA ARG A 62 -13.66 -10.62 2.03
C ARG A 62 -12.16 -10.80 1.75
N LEU A 63 -11.53 -9.96 0.95
CA LEU A 63 -10.20 -10.23 0.38
C LEU A 63 -9.21 -9.06 0.55
N ARG A 64 -9.25 -8.35 1.68
CA ARG A 64 -8.21 -7.37 2.00
C ARG A 64 -7.04 -7.99 2.74
N ASP A 65 -6.74 -9.22 2.34
CA ASP A 65 -5.65 -10.01 2.88
C ASP A 65 -4.48 -10.08 1.88
N VAL A 66 -3.28 -9.94 2.41
CA VAL A 66 -2.01 -10.11 1.71
C VAL A 66 -1.24 -11.24 2.37
N TYR A 67 -0.69 -12.14 1.58
CA TYR A 67 0.07 -13.27 2.09
C TYR A 67 1.54 -13.14 1.71
N ILE A 68 2.43 -13.20 2.69
CA ILE A 68 3.88 -13.29 2.52
C ILE A 68 4.30 -14.67 3.00
N VAL A 69 4.37 -15.61 2.07
CA VAL A 69 4.64 -17.03 2.34
C VAL A 69 5.89 -17.48 1.60
N GLY A 70 6.76 -18.21 2.30
CA GLY A 70 8.06 -18.65 1.75
C GLY A 70 9.12 -17.56 1.85
N ASP A 71 10.13 -17.63 1.00
CA ASP A 71 11.27 -16.72 1.03
C ASP A 71 10.90 -15.32 0.50
N ILE A 72 11.41 -14.30 1.15
CA ILE A 72 11.28 -12.91 0.72
C ILE A 72 12.32 -12.64 -0.37
N GLU A 73 11.88 -12.78 -1.61
CA GLU A 73 12.64 -12.52 -2.80
C GLU A 73 11.89 -11.57 -3.73
N LYS A 74 12.51 -11.21 -4.85
CA LYS A 74 11.97 -10.24 -5.81
C LYS A 74 10.50 -10.48 -6.18
N ASP A 75 10.10 -11.72 -6.44
CA ASP A 75 8.74 -12.03 -6.91
C ASP A 75 7.73 -11.98 -5.74
N THR A 76 8.09 -12.50 -4.57
CA THR A 76 7.28 -12.40 -3.35
C THR A 76 7.08 -10.93 -2.96
N ALA A 77 8.16 -10.14 -2.99
CA ALA A 77 8.10 -8.72 -2.68
C ALA A 77 7.24 -7.94 -3.68
N ARG A 78 7.42 -8.17 -4.98
CA ARG A 78 6.62 -7.54 -6.03
C ARG A 78 5.13 -7.83 -5.84
N SER A 79 4.75 -9.10 -5.69
CA SER A 79 3.37 -9.51 -5.52
C SER A 79 2.73 -8.89 -4.28
N ALA A 80 3.42 -8.90 -3.15
CA ALA A 80 2.93 -8.29 -1.91
C ALA A 80 2.75 -6.76 -2.06
N ILE A 81 3.74 -6.07 -2.66
CA ILE A 81 3.71 -4.62 -2.87
C ILE A 81 2.58 -4.22 -3.83
N GLU A 82 2.41 -4.92 -4.94
CA GLU A 82 1.35 -4.66 -5.91
C GLU A 82 -0.02 -4.80 -5.23
N ARG A 83 -0.24 -5.89 -4.51
CA ARG A 83 -1.49 -6.14 -3.81
C ARG A 83 -1.79 -5.12 -2.71
N LEU A 84 -0.79 -4.75 -1.91
CA LEU A 84 -0.90 -3.71 -0.90
C LEU A 84 -1.30 -2.36 -1.50
N ARG A 85 -0.66 -1.97 -2.61
CA ARG A 85 -0.95 -0.71 -3.31
C ARG A 85 -2.32 -0.70 -3.97
N GLU A 86 -2.74 -1.80 -4.60
CA GLU A 86 -4.08 -1.96 -5.16
C GLU A 86 -5.14 -1.70 -4.09
N MET A 87 -5.04 -2.39 -2.95
CA MET A 87 -5.97 -2.24 -1.83
C MET A 87 -5.98 -0.82 -1.28
N ALA A 88 -4.81 -0.22 -1.08
CA ALA A 88 -4.69 1.12 -0.54
C ALA A 88 -5.17 2.21 -1.52
N ASN A 89 -5.19 1.94 -2.83
CA ASN A 89 -5.74 2.85 -3.84
C ASN A 89 -7.24 2.65 -4.06
N GLU A 90 -7.78 1.50 -3.70
CA GLU A 90 -9.21 1.21 -3.82
C GLU A 90 -10.03 1.97 -2.76
N ASN A 91 -9.61 1.91 -1.50
CA ASN A 91 -10.24 2.60 -0.37
C ASN A 91 -9.35 2.54 0.89
N ASP A 92 -9.76 3.26 1.95
CA ASP A 92 -9.02 3.39 3.21
C ASP A 92 -9.39 2.34 4.27
N ARG A 93 -10.06 1.24 3.89
CA ARG A 93 -10.39 0.16 4.83
C ARG A 93 -9.14 -0.59 5.31
N PRO A 94 -9.16 -1.19 6.50
CA PRO A 94 -8.03 -1.94 7.03
C PRO A 94 -7.54 -3.05 6.10
N ILE A 95 -6.23 -3.32 6.12
CA ILE A 95 -5.56 -4.40 5.39
C ILE A 95 -4.95 -5.36 6.39
N THR A 96 -5.08 -6.67 6.15
CA THR A 96 -4.40 -7.70 6.94
C THR A 96 -3.29 -8.35 6.12
N VAL A 97 -2.12 -8.46 6.72
CA VAL A 97 -0.96 -9.16 6.13
C VAL A 97 -0.66 -10.39 6.96
N TYR A 98 -0.65 -11.55 6.34
CA TYR A 98 -0.24 -12.82 6.96
C TYR A 98 1.19 -13.15 6.57
N ILE A 99 2.04 -13.43 7.56
CA ILE A 99 3.45 -13.80 7.33
C ILE A 99 3.68 -15.24 7.77
N ASN A 100 4.23 -16.04 6.84
CA ASN A 100 4.85 -17.34 7.11
C ASN A 100 6.13 -17.44 6.27
N SER A 101 7.22 -16.88 6.79
CA SER A 101 8.47 -16.69 6.01
C SER A 101 9.71 -16.91 6.86
N ALA A 102 10.68 -17.62 6.28
CA ALA A 102 12.02 -17.75 6.83
C ALA A 102 12.88 -16.48 6.65
N GLY A 103 12.36 -15.46 5.96
CA GLY A 103 13.08 -14.25 5.63
C GLY A 103 13.59 -14.26 4.20
N GLY A 104 14.72 -13.62 3.92
CA GLY A 104 15.29 -13.57 2.57
C GLY A 104 16.04 -12.28 2.29
N ASN A 105 15.90 -11.74 1.08
CA ASN A 105 16.64 -10.58 0.61
C ASN A 105 16.30 -9.30 1.41
N VAL A 106 17.33 -8.65 1.93
CA VAL A 106 17.17 -7.43 2.77
C VAL A 106 16.50 -6.30 1.99
N THR A 107 16.91 -6.07 0.74
CA THR A 107 16.37 -4.97 -0.07
C THR A 107 14.89 -5.19 -0.40
N ASP A 108 14.53 -6.44 -0.73
CA ASP A 108 13.15 -6.82 -1.05
C ASP A 108 12.26 -6.73 0.20
N GLY A 109 12.77 -7.20 1.35
CA GLY A 109 12.04 -7.07 2.61
C GLY A 109 11.85 -5.63 3.08
N LEU A 110 12.86 -4.77 2.93
CA LEU A 110 12.73 -3.33 3.21
C LEU A 110 11.76 -2.65 2.25
N ALA A 111 11.68 -3.07 0.98
CA ALA A 111 10.70 -2.53 0.03
C ALA A 111 9.25 -2.85 0.45
N ILE A 112 8.99 -4.06 0.97
CA ILE A 112 7.68 -4.41 1.55
C ILE A 112 7.42 -3.57 2.80
N HIS A 113 8.38 -3.53 3.74
CA HIS A 113 8.29 -2.76 4.97
C HIS A 113 7.92 -1.30 4.69
N ASP A 114 8.65 -0.63 3.81
CA ASP A 114 8.45 0.77 3.51
C ASP A 114 7.12 1.03 2.78
N THR A 115 6.68 0.10 1.93
CA THR A 115 5.35 0.17 1.30
C THR A 115 4.25 0.12 2.35
N ILE A 116 4.32 -0.80 3.32
CA ILE A 116 3.36 -0.86 4.43
C ILE A 116 3.41 0.43 5.24
N ARG A 117 4.60 0.95 5.56
CA ARG A 117 4.73 2.22 6.30
C ARG A 117 4.14 3.42 5.55
N GLN A 118 4.28 3.49 4.22
CA GLN A 118 3.63 4.52 3.39
C GLN A 118 2.10 4.43 3.48
N ILE A 119 1.54 3.21 3.47
CA ILE A 119 0.10 2.98 3.60
C ILE A 119 -0.40 3.40 4.99
N VAL A 120 0.32 3.03 6.04
CA VAL A 120 0.02 3.44 7.43
C VAL A 120 0.07 4.98 7.58
N HIS A 121 1.02 5.64 6.93
CA HIS A 121 1.09 7.12 6.91
C HIS A 121 -0.08 7.79 6.18
N ARG A 122 -0.79 7.07 5.32
CA ARG A 122 -2.06 7.53 4.73
C ARG A 122 -3.27 7.30 5.65
N ASN A 123 -3.05 6.90 6.91
CA ASN A 123 -4.07 6.56 7.91
C ASN A 123 -4.89 5.30 7.56
N ILE A 124 -4.36 4.42 6.72
CA ILE A 124 -4.94 3.10 6.47
C ILE A 124 -4.33 2.13 7.48
N GLU A 125 -5.19 1.49 8.30
CA GLU A 125 -4.74 0.53 9.28
C GLU A 125 -4.21 -0.74 8.59
N VAL A 126 -2.99 -1.17 8.97
CA VAL A 126 -2.41 -2.44 8.52
C VAL A 126 -2.12 -3.31 9.72
N THR A 127 -2.82 -4.44 9.82
CA THR A 127 -2.55 -5.50 10.79
C THR A 127 -1.61 -6.52 10.16
N ILE A 128 -0.59 -6.95 10.89
CA ILE A 128 0.29 -8.05 10.45
C ILE A 128 0.19 -9.19 11.44
N ILE A 129 -0.11 -10.39 10.94
CA ILE A 129 -0.30 -11.61 11.74
C ILE A 129 0.76 -12.63 11.33
N VAL A 130 1.55 -13.07 12.30
CA VAL A 130 2.49 -14.19 12.09
C VAL A 130 1.71 -15.50 12.17
N GLN A 131 1.78 -16.29 11.09
CA GLN A 131 1.15 -17.60 10.96
C GLN A 131 2.24 -18.64 10.67
N GLY A 132 2.74 -19.28 11.73
CA GLY A 132 3.86 -20.20 11.66
C GLY A 132 5.18 -19.52 11.99
N MET A 133 5.78 -18.74 11.08
CA MET A 133 7.06 -18.10 11.36
C MET A 133 7.20 -16.71 10.72
N ALA A 134 7.93 -15.85 11.40
CA ALA A 134 8.47 -14.59 10.85
C ALA A 134 9.95 -14.49 11.23
N TYR A 135 10.83 -15.05 10.39
CA TYR A 135 12.27 -15.07 10.65
C TYR A 135 13.00 -14.03 9.84
N SER A 136 14.16 -13.57 10.37
CA SER A 136 15.07 -12.67 9.65
C SER A 136 14.31 -11.47 9.06
N MET A 137 14.30 -11.27 7.75
CA MET A 137 13.56 -10.18 7.12
C MET A 137 12.03 -10.26 7.34
N GLY A 138 11.46 -11.46 7.56
CA GLY A 138 10.05 -11.59 7.97
C GLY A 138 9.76 -10.89 9.29
N SER A 139 10.67 -10.98 10.27
CA SER A 139 10.55 -10.26 11.54
C SER A 139 10.66 -8.75 11.38
N VAL A 140 11.40 -8.27 10.40
CA VAL A 140 11.54 -6.83 10.09
C VAL A 140 10.28 -6.30 9.40
N VAL A 141 9.73 -7.05 8.43
CA VAL A 141 8.46 -6.70 7.77
C VAL A 141 7.33 -6.62 8.80
N LEU A 142 7.28 -7.52 9.78
CA LEU A 142 6.33 -7.49 10.89
C LEU A 142 6.32 -6.13 11.61
N GLN A 143 7.47 -5.46 11.71
CA GLN A 143 7.57 -4.18 12.40
C GLN A 143 6.91 -3.01 11.63
N ALA A 144 6.51 -3.22 10.39
CA ALA A 144 5.85 -2.19 9.57
C ALA A 144 4.37 -1.97 9.92
N ALA A 145 3.73 -2.89 10.64
CA ALA A 145 2.33 -2.80 11.03
C ALA A 145 1.97 -1.46 11.71
N SER A 146 0.70 -1.12 11.68
CA SER A 146 0.13 -0.04 12.49
C SER A 146 0.41 -0.26 13.98
N ASP A 147 0.27 0.78 14.78
CA ASP A 147 0.53 0.68 16.22
C ASP A 147 -0.45 -0.31 16.87
N ARG A 148 0.08 -1.23 17.68
CA ARG A 148 -0.65 -2.32 18.34
C ARG A 148 -1.28 -3.33 17.37
N ARG A 149 -0.76 -3.44 16.13
CA ARG A 149 -1.28 -4.34 15.10
C ARG A 149 -0.28 -5.39 14.63
N ARG A 150 0.78 -5.62 15.41
CA ARG A 150 1.70 -6.76 15.22
C ARG A 150 1.20 -7.93 16.03
N LEU A 151 0.64 -8.94 15.39
CA LEU A 151 0.02 -10.07 16.05
C LEU A 151 0.72 -11.40 15.69
N ALA A 152 0.61 -12.37 16.56
CA ALA A 152 1.08 -13.73 16.30
C ALA A 152 -0.01 -14.75 16.65
N LEU A 153 -0.08 -15.85 15.91
CA LEU A 153 -0.85 -17.01 16.32
C LEU A 153 -0.11 -17.76 17.45
N PRO A 154 -0.81 -18.56 18.30
CA PRO A 154 -0.23 -19.15 19.50
C PRO A 154 1.02 -20.01 19.28
N HIS A 155 1.08 -20.70 18.13
CA HIS A 155 2.19 -21.59 17.77
C HIS A 155 3.22 -20.95 16.83
N SER A 156 3.19 -19.64 16.70
CA SER A 156 4.11 -18.92 15.82
C SER A 156 5.44 -18.68 16.47
N TRP A 157 6.48 -18.56 15.64
CA TRP A 157 7.83 -18.27 16.04
C TRP A 157 8.35 -17.03 15.33
N ILE A 158 9.10 -16.22 16.05
CA ILE A 158 9.80 -15.07 15.53
C ILE A 158 11.29 -15.28 15.72
N MET A 159 12.11 -14.94 14.73
CA MET A 159 13.56 -15.02 14.86
C MET A 159 14.21 -13.74 14.34
N ILE A 160 15.10 -13.19 15.14
CA ILE A 160 15.96 -12.07 14.77
C ILE A 160 17.43 -12.51 14.85
N HIS A 161 18.21 -12.07 13.89
CA HIS A 161 19.65 -12.39 13.83
C HIS A 161 20.44 -11.28 13.12
N GLU A 162 21.74 -11.40 13.17
CA GLU A 162 22.64 -10.54 12.41
C GLU A 162 22.51 -10.83 10.92
N PRO A 163 22.26 -9.82 10.04
CA PRO A 163 22.21 -10.04 8.62
C PRO A 163 23.51 -10.65 8.09
N ALA A 164 23.40 -11.78 7.45
CA ALA A 164 24.52 -12.46 6.82
C ALA A 164 24.34 -12.50 5.29
N LYS A 165 25.39 -12.26 4.54
CA LYS A 165 25.42 -12.45 3.10
C LYS A 165 26.76 -13.06 2.67
N TRP A 166 26.70 -14.13 1.91
CA TRP A 166 27.90 -14.67 1.29
C TRP A 166 28.38 -13.73 0.16
N ALA A 167 29.65 -13.30 0.24
CA ALA A 167 30.17 -12.29 -0.67
C ALA A 167 30.82 -12.87 -1.95
N GLY A 168 31.02 -14.19 -2.04
CA GLY A 168 31.70 -14.83 -3.17
C GLY A 168 33.14 -14.36 -3.37
N TRP A 169 33.70 -14.64 -4.55
CA TRP A 169 35.02 -14.15 -4.94
C TRP A 169 34.91 -12.69 -5.41
N GLN A 170 35.59 -11.79 -4.73
CA GLN A 170 35.57 -10.34 -5.02
C GLN A 170 36.99 -9.74 -4.89
N SER A 171 37.23 -8.61 -5.57
CA SER A 171 38.43 -7.81 -5.31
C SER A 171 38.38 -7.25 -3.87
N THR A 172 39.56 -6.97 -3.30
CA THR A 172 39.67 -6.44 -1.91
C THR A 172 38.86 -5.14 -1.74
N SER A 173 38.88 -4.26 -2.73
CA SER A 173 38.11 -3.01 -2.72
C SER A 173 36.61 -3.24 -2.77
N ALA A 174 36.14 -4.16 -3.61
CA ALA A 174 34.74 -4.54 -3.69
C ALA A 174 34.26 -5.21 -2.39
N ALA A 175 35.07 -6.04 -1.77
CA ALA A 175 34.77 -6.66 -0.50
C ALA A 175 34.62 -5.62 0.63
N ALA A 176 35.48 -4.61 0.69
CA ALA A 176 35.40 -3.52 1.67
C ALA A 176 34.10 -2.70 1.47
N GLN A 177 33.78 -2.29 0.26
CA GLN A 177 32.53 -1.57 -0.05
C GLN A 177 31.28 -2.40 0.30
N HIS A 178 31.33 -3.71 0.02
CA HIS A 178 30.25 -4.62 0.35
C HIS A 178 30.04 -4.74 1.87
N LEU A 179 31.12 -4.85 2.63
CA LEU A 179 31.09 -4.90 4.10
C LEU A 179 30.49 -3.60 4.70
N ASP A 180 30.88 -2.45 4.20
CA ASP A 180 30.34 -1.17 4.66
C ASP A 180 28.84 -1.05 4.36
N ARG A 181 28.39 -1.50 3.19
CA ARG A 181 26.97 -1.55 2.85
C ARG A 181 26.19 -2.51 3.76
N LEU A 182 26.73 -3.69 4.05
CA LEU A 182 26.12 -4.64 4.98
C LEU A 182 25.98 -4.02 6.38
N LYS A 183 27.01 -3.33 6.90
CA LYS A 183 26.95 -2.65 8.20
C LYS A 183 25.86 -1.56 8.24
N GLN A 184 25.71 -0.80 7.14
CA GLN A 184 24.65 0.20 7.04
C GLN A 184 23.25 -0.45 7.06
N MET A 185 23.04 -1.52 6.28
CA MET A 185 21.77 -2.27 6.29
C MET A 185 21.47 -2.89 7.64
N GLN A 186 22.48 -3.48 8.30
CA GLN A 186 22.37 -4.04 9.65
C GLN A 186 21.92 -2.97 10.65
N LYS A 187 22.54 -1.79 10.58
CA LYS A 187 22.17 -0.66 11.45
C LYS A 187 20.70 -0.27 11.24
N GLN A 188 20.24 -0.13 10.00
CA GLN A 188 18.83 0.19 9.68
C GLN A 188 17.88 -0.85 10.26
N ILE A 189 18.16 -2.14 10.06
CA ILE A 189 17.35 -3.25 10.59
C ILE A 189 17.28 -3.18 12.11
N TYR A 190 18.41 -3.01 12.78
CA TYR A 190 18.47 -2.94 14.23
C TYR A 190 17.75 -1.71 14.80
N GLU A 191 17.81 -0.57 14.10
CA GLU A 191 17.06 0.63 14.46
C GLU A 191 15.54 0.42 14.34
N ILE A 192 15.08 -0.28 13.29
CA ILE A 192 13.66 -0.67 13.14
C ILE A 192 13.24 -1.56 14.31
N LEU A 193 13.98 -2.63 14.57
CA LEU A 193 13.69 -3.58 15.66
C LEU A 193 13.71 -2.88 17.02
N SER A 194 14.71 -2.06 17.29
CA SER A 194 14.85 -1.31 18.55
C SER A 194 13.68 -0.34 18.76
N LYS A 195 13.36 0.46 17.78
CA LYS A 195 12.28 1.45 17.83
C LYS A 195 10.92 0.78 18.09
N ARG A 196 10.66 -0.33 17.42
CA ARG A 196 9.35 -0.99 17.46
C ARG A 196 9.17 -1.91 18.67
N SER A 197 10.25 -2.56 19.15
CA SER A 197 10.20 -3.40 20.35
C SER A 197 10.34 -2.60 21.65
N GLY A 198 10.77 -1.35 21.59
CA GLY A 198 11.12 -0.54 22.76
C GLY A 198 12.41 -1.00 23.46
N LYS A 199 13.13 -1.97 22.91
CA LYS A 199 14.42 -2.41 23.49
C LYS A 199 15.54 -1.49 23.04
N PRO A 200 16.49 -1.17 23.92
CA PRO A 200 17.69 -0.42 23.54
C PRO A 200 18.43 -1.09 22.37
N LEU A 201 18.98 -0.30 21.45
CA LEU A 201 19.73 -0.79 20.28
C LEU A 201 20.85 -1.78 20.70
N GLN A 202 21.58 -1.47 21.77
CA GLN A 202 22.65 -2.33 22.28
C GLN A 202 22.15 -3.69 22.79
N LYS A 203 20.89 -3.78 23.24
CA LYS A 203 20.27 -5.05 23.61
C LYS A 203 19.98 -5.89 22.36
N ILE A 204 19.40 -5.29 21.30
CA ILE A 204 19.18 -5.97 20.03
C ILE A 204 20.51 -6.54 19.49
N ILE A 205 21.55 -5.70 19.42
CA ILE A 205 22.88 -6.11 18.96
C ILE A 205 23.43 -7.28 19.79
N ARG A 206 23.34 -7.21 21.11
CA ARG A 206 23.85 -8.27 22.00
C ARG A 206 23.10 -9.58 21.80
N ASP A 207 21.77 -9.52 21.72
CA ASP A 207 20.91 -10.71 21.68
C ASP A 207 20.99 -11.42 20.30
N THR A 208 21.38 -10.70 19.24
CA THR A 208 21.50 -11.23 17.87
C THR A 208 22.94 -11.51 17.44
N LYS A 209 23.94 -11.10 18.24
CA LYS A 209 25.34 -11.21 17.86
C LYS A 209 25.79 -12.67 17.81
N ARG A 210 26.16 -13.14 16.63
CA ARG A 210 26.67 -14.49 16.37
C ARG A 210 25.71 -15.62 16.76
N THR A 211 24.41 -15.34 16.84
CA THR A 211 23.39 -16.34 17.16
C THR A 211 22.05 -15.98 16.53
N ASP A 212 21.27 -16.99 16.24
CA ASP A 212 19.87 -16.82 15.89
C ASP A 212 19.06 -16.74 17.19
N PHE A 213 18.38 -15.64 17.40
CA PHE A 213 17.57 -15.40 18.58
C PHE A 213 16.11 -15.75 18.29
N TYR A 214 15.70 -16.96 18.68
CA TYR A 214 14.35 -17.49 18.50
C TYR A 214 13.46 -17.15 19.67
N LEU A 215 12.23 -16.75 19.36
CA LEU A 215 11.19 -16.43 20.33
C LEU A 215 9.88 -17.10 19.89
N ASP A 216 9.24 -17.84 20.78
CA ASP A 216 7.85 -18.22 20.60
C ASP A 216 6.92 -16.98 20.70
N SER A 217 5.64 -17.14 20.49
CA SER A 217 4.67 -16.04 20.49
C SER A 217 4.64 -15.28 21.84
N LYS A 218 4.80 -15.98 22.97
CA LYS A 218 4.81 -15.38 24.31
C LYS A 218 6.09 -14.61 24.57
N MET A 219 7.24 -15.21 24.28
CA MET A 219 8.54 -14.55 24.37
C MET A 219 8.61 -13.32 23.45
N ALA A 220 8.04 -13.40 22.24
CA ALA A 220 8.00 -12.28 21.31
C ALA A 220 7.13 -11.12 21.81
N LEU A 221 6.02 -11.43 22.49
CA LEU A 221 5.18 -10.44 23.16
C LEU A 221 5.95 -9.74 24.30
N GLU A 222 6.60 -10.48 25.18
CA GLU A 222 7.41 -9.96 26.28
C GLU A 222 8.62 -9.15 25.79
N TYR A 223 9.18 -9.57 24.67
CA TYR A 223 10.28 -8.84 24.03
C TYR A 223 9.81 -7.58 23.32
N GLY A 224 8.53 -7.48 22.96
CA GLY A 224 7.93 -6.35 22.26
C GLY A 224 8.05 -6.42 20.74
N LEU A 225 8.30 -7.59 20.17
CA LEU A 225 8.29 -7.80 18.71
C LEU A 225 6.88 -8.00 18.17
N VAL A 226 5.92 -8.41 18.98
CA VAL A 226 4.49 -8.43 18.70
C VAL A 226 3.73 -7.66 19.78
N ASP A 227 2.51 -7.26 19.47
CA ASP A 227 1.62 -6.49 20.36
C ASP A 227 0.53 -7.36 20.98
N GLY A 228 0.31 -8.56 20.44
CA GLY A 228 -0.69 -9.50 20.94
C GLY A 228 -0.58 -10.88 20.33
N ILE A 229 -1.25 -11.83 21.00
CA ILE A 229 -1.43 -13.20 20.51
C ILE A 229 -2.90 -13.36 20.20
N VAL A 230 -3.23 -13.83 18.98
CA VAL A 230 -4.61 -14.09 18.55
C VAL A 230 -4.98 -15.48 19.05
N GLU A 231 -5.83 -15.53 20.06
CA GLU A 231 -6.46 -16.77 20.50
C GLU A 231 -7.54 -17.17 19.51
N GLY A 232 -7.55 -18.45 19.14
CA GLY A 232 -8.54 -19.05 18.22
C GLY A 232 -9.89 -19.27 18.87
#